data_1b80e943d1a2a231750d3d0d98f5b7ab
#
_entry.id   1b80e943d1a2a231750d3d0d98f5b7ab
#
_cell.length_a   1.000
_cell.length_b   1.000
_cell.length_c   1.000
_cell.angle_alpha   90.00
_cell.angle_beta   90.00
_cell.angle_gamma   90.00
#
_symmetry.space_group_name_H-M   'P 1'
#
loop_
_entity.id
_entity.type
_entity.pdbx_description
1 polymer ?
#
loop_
_entity_poly.entity_id
_entity_poly.type
_entity_poly.pdbx_seq_one_letter_code
_entity_poly.pdbx_strand_id
1 'polypeptide(L)'
;MAARKLTGQGLALSGGGYRASLFHLGVTRRLHELGILQNITRLSSVSGGSILAGHLSHRMLERGATRLAFEDWETEVAAPFRRMVRKDIRTGLFVRHAAWNWVWPAPRARGLERAFRSKIGARRLVELPKRDAGGIEFIFLATNIEKGTPWRFTAEKIGTYTTPPDMTIAEAVAASACFPPIFGPIKIKKNGKTIAHLTDGGVYDNTGMEPVWNSNKVVLVSDAGTPFDFQVPKWFGSRIMRYVDIGRNQVGALRRRAIIRRLNRRYQTMRRDEGPSPCALAEQDDCYLRTHRATDKPSGAFWRLASKKAGFCENCSEEFEQETSKLEQDWYGYSEEICDSLIAEMRTDMDSFTRAEARILENHGYFMADLAIRRHARHLGDLNAGFRVPHRDVLDK
;
A
#
# COMPACT_ATOMS: atom_id res chain seq x y z
N MET A 1 -9.78 4.43 30.18
CA MET A 1 -9.35 5.16 28.97
C MET A 1 -10.59 5.44 28.11
N ALA A 2 -10.86 6.69 27.77
CA ALA A 2 -11.98 7.05 26.91
C ALA A 2 -11.81 6.39 25.53
N ALA A 3 -12.87 5.80 24.98
CA ALA A 3 -12.85 5.20 23.65
C ALA A 3 -12.51 6.29 22.63
N ARG A 4 -11.41 6.09 21.87
CA ARG A 4 -10.98 7.04 20.84
C ARG A 4 -12.00 7.02 19.70
N LYS A 5 -12.66 8.14 19.46
CA LYS A 5 -13.62 8.30 18.36
C LYS A 5 -12.89 8.10 17.02
N LEU A 6 -13.36 7.15 16.20
CA LEU A 6 -12.85 6.94 14.86
C LEU A 6 -13.35 8.07 13.95
N THR A 7 -12.45 8.67 13.16
CA THR A 7 -12.80 9.80 12.28
C THR A 7 -12.14 9.65 10.91
N GLY A 8 -12.77 10.19 9.87
CA GLY A 8 -12.20 10.30 8.51
C GLY A 8 -11.99 8.96 7.81
N GLN A 9 -11.35 9.05 6.64
CA GLN A 9 -11.07 7.92 5.75
C GLN A 9 -9.57 7.64 5.72
N GLY A 10 -9.19 6.37 5.90
CA GLY A 10 -7.80 5.91 5.84
C GLY A 10 -7.57 5.02 4.63
N LEU A 11 -6.42 5.22 3.96
CA LEU A 11 -5.93 4.37 2.88
C LEU A 11 -4.60 3.76 3.28
N ALA A 12 -4.47 2.43 3.15
CA ALA A 12 -3.22 1.72 3.33
C ALA A 12 -2.73 1.17 1.98
N LEU A 13 -1.46 1.45 1.65
CA LEU A 13 -0.76 0.97 0.45
C LEU A 13 0.38 0.04 0.87
N SER A 14 0.28 -1.22 0.49
CA SER A 14 1.25 -2.25 0.87
C SER A 14 2.59 -2.14 0.14
N GLY A 15 3.57 -2.90 0.63
CA GLY A 15 4.85 -3.11 -0.04
C GLY A 15 4.78 -4.10 -1.21
N GLY A 16 5.88 -4.16 -1.97
CA GLY A 16 6.08 -5.05 -3.12
C GLY A 16 6.82 -4.39 -4.29
N GLY A 17 7.81 -3.53 -4.01
CA GLY A 17 8.66 -2.90 -5.02
C GLY A 17 7.89 -2.04 -6.03
N TYR A 18 8.42 -1.89 -7.22
CA TYR A 18 7.76 -1.15 -8.30
C TYR A 18 6.48 -1.79 -8.80
N ARG A 19 6.34 -3.13 -8.69
CA ARG A 19 5.10 -3.82 -9.00
C ARG A 19 3.94 -3.25 -8.17
N ALA A 20 4.12 -3.18 -6.84
CA ALA A 20 3.13 -2.61 -5.94
C ALA A 20 2.87 -1.14 -6.23
N SER A 21 3.91 -0.36 -6.49
CA SER A 21 3.77 1.07 -6.81
C SER A 21 2.90 1.31 -8.05
N LEU A 22 3.09 0.50 -9.11
CA LEU A 22 2.32 0.61 -10.36
C LEU A 22 0.87 0.12 -10.19
N PHE A 23 0.66 -0.97 -9.45
CA PHE A 23 -0.68 -1.41 -9.08
C PHE A 23 -1.42 -0.32 -8.28
N HIS A 24 -0.77 0.24 -7.28
CA HIS A 24 -1.35 1.32 -6.47
C HIS A 24 -1.56 2.62 -7.25
N LEU A 25 -0.80 2.86 -8.34
CA LEU A 25 -1.04 3.98 -9.24
C LEU A 25 -2.43 3.86 -9.89
N GLY A 26 -2.77 2.68 -10.39
CA GLY A 26 -4.09 2.41 -10.93
C GLY A 26 -5.20 2.51 -9.87
N VAL A 27 -4.95 1.95 -8.69
CA VAL A 27 -5.85 2.09 -7.53
C VAL A 27 -6.15 3.55 -7.21
N THR A 28 -5.10 4.36 -7.02
CA THR A 28 -5.28 5.77 -6.64
C THR A 28 -5.88 6.61 -7.75
N ARG A 29 -5.64 6.25 -9.03
CA ARG A 29 -6.34 6.82 -10.18
C ARG A 29 -7.85 6.60 -10.07
N ARG A 30 -8.27 5.34 -9.83
CA ARG A 30 -9.70 5.04 -9.72
C ARG A 30 -10.35 5.73 -8.52
N LEU A 31 -9.68 5.73 -7.37
CA LEU A 31 -10.16 6.46 -6.19
C LEU A 31 -10.26 7.98 -6.45
N HIS A 32 -9.38 8.55 -7.28
CA HIS A 32 -9.44 9.94 -7.69
C HIS A 32 -10.67 10.20 -8.57
N GLU A 33 -10.89 9.40 -9.60
CA GLU A 33 -12.04 9.53 -10.52
C GLU A 33 -13.38 9.36 -9.80
N LEU A 34 -13.45 8.49 -8.78
CA LEU A 34 -14.64 8.31 -7.93
C LEU A 34 -14.81 9.44 -6.87
N GLY A 35 -13.93 10.44 -6.82
CA GLY A 35 -13.97 11.51 -5.82
C GLY A 35 -13.61 11.06 -4.40
N ILE A 36 -13.10 9.84 -4.23
CA ILE A 36 -12.75 9.26 -2.91
C ILE A 36 -11.38 9.76 -2.44
N LEU A 37 -10.40 9.86 -3.34
CA LEU A 37 -8.99 10.13 -2.98
C LEU A 37 -8.82 11.47 -2.25
N GLN A 38 -9.53 12.50 -2.65
CA GLN A 38 -9.52 13.82 -2.01
C GLN A 38 -10.09 13.83 -0.58
N ASN A 39 -10.89 12.82 -0.23
CA ASN A 39 -11.51 12.66 1.08
C ASN A 39 -10.67 11.80 2.04
N ILE A 40 -9.56 11.22 1.57
CA ILE A 40 -8.62 10.49 2.41
C ILE A 40 -7.96 11.47 3.40
N THR A 41 -8.12 11.18 4.68
CA THR A 41 -7.54 11.98 5.78
C THR A 41 -6.23 11.40 6.29
N ARG A 42 -5.97 10.12 5.99
CA ARG A 42 -4.73 9.44 6.36
C ARG A 42 -4.31 8.42 5.31
N LEU A 43 -3.07 8.51 4.85
CA LEU A 43 -2.45 7.56 3.95
C LEU A 43 -1.26 6.91 4.64
N SER A 44 -1.37 5.61 4.88
CA SER A 44 -0.29 4.78 5.41
C SER A 44 0.32 3.96 4.30
N SER A 45 1.65 3.83 4.28
CA SER A 45 2.35 3.18 3.17
C SER A 45 3.58 2.41 3.61
N VAL A 46 3.92 1.37 2.85
CA VAL A 46 5.08 0.49 3.07
C VAL A 46 5.81 0.31 1.75
N SER A 47 7.15 0.40 1.75
CA SER A 47 8.02 0.01 0.64
C SER A 47 7.55 0.57 -0.72
N GLY A 48 7.14 -0.28 -1.67
CA GLY A 48 6.57 0.14 -2.95
C GLY A 48 5.38 1.10 -2.83
N GLY A 49 4.49 0.89 -1.85
CA GLY A 49 3.43 1.84 -1.52
C GLY A 49 3.97 3.20 -1.08
N SER A 50 5.08 3.22 -0.34
CA SER A 50 5.74 4.46 0.09
C SER A 50 6.41 5.21 -1.07
N ILE A 51 6.87 4.51 -2.09
CA ILE A 51 7.40 5.15 -3.32
C ILE A 51 6.29 5.96 -4.00
N LEU A 52 5.10 5.37 -4.17
CA LEU A 52 3.96 6.11 -4.73
C LEU A 52 3.47 7.21 -3.78
N ALA A 53 3.35 6.93 -2.47
CA ALA A 53 2.92 7.93 -1.48
C ALA A 53 3.88 9.14 -1.44
N GLY A 54 5.18 8.92 -1.56
CA GLY A 54 6.19 9.97 -1.67
C GLY A 54 6.01 10.82 -2.95
N HIS A 55 5.71 10.17 -4.08
CA HIS A 55 5.40 10.88 -5.32
C HIS A 55 4.11 11.71 -5.19
N LEU A 56 3.03 11.12 -4.69
CA LEU A 56 1.76 11.82 -4.47
C LEU A 56 1.92 13.01 -3.53
N SER A 57 2.66 12.85 -2.44
CA SER A 57 2.90 13.92 -1.48
C SER A 57 3.71 15.07 -2.09
N HIS A 58 4.72 14.75 -2.91
CA HIS A 58 5.51 15.75 -3.64
C HIS A 58 4.62 16.54 -4.62
N ARG A 59 3.83 15.85 -5.46
CA ARG A 59 2.92 16.50 -6.42
C ARG A 59 1.88 17.38 -5.73
N MET A 60 1.33 16.91 -4.61
CA MET A 60 0.42 17.69 -3.77
C MET A 60 1.07 18.98 -3.25
N LEU A 61 2.30 18.89 -2.71
CA LEU A 61 3.03 20.05 -2.19
C LEU A 61 3.44 21.02 -3.29
N GLU A 62 3.74 20.57 -4.51
CA GLU A 62 4.02 21.45 -5.65
C GLU A 62 2.83 22.36 -6.00
N ARG A 63 1.62 21.87 -5.79
CA ARG A 63 0.37 22.64 -5.98
C ARG A 63 0.01 23.52 -4.77
N GLY A 64 0.76 23.47 -3.68
CA GLY A 64 0.39 24.12 -2.42
C GLY A 64 -0.89 23.54 -1.79
N ALA A 65 -1.28 22.32 -2.18
CA ALA A 65 -2.48 21.65 -1.69
C ALA A 65 -2.23 20.89 -0.38
N THR A 66 -3.29 20.67 0.39
CA THR A 66 -3.27 19.87 1.62
C THR A 66 -4.04 18.55 1.50
N ARG A 67 -4.61 18.28 0.32
CA ARG A 67 -5.38 17.07 -0.03
C ARG A 67 -4.96 16.54 -1.39
N LEU A 68 -5.19 15.25 -1.63
CA LEU A 68 -4.89 14.58 -2.91
C LEU A 68 -6.02 14.87 -3.93
N ALA A 69 -6.11 16.12 -4.36
CA ALA A 69 -7.01 16.57 -5.40
C ALA A 69 -6.16 17.07 -6.58
N PHE A 70 -6.29 16.44 -7.73
CA PHE A 70 -5.59 16.74 -8.97
C PHE A 70 -6.60 17.10 -10.05
N GLU A 71 -6.26 18.01 -10.96
CA GLU A 71 -7.15 18.40 -12.08
C GLU A 71 -7.00 17.40 -13.23
N ASP A 72 -5.77 17.07 -13.58
CA ASP A 72 -5.44 16.07 -14.58
C ASP A 72 -4.51 15.01 -14.00
N TRP A 73 -5.08 13.88 -13.63
CA TRP A 73 -4.34 12.75 -13.07
C TRP A 73 -3.20 12.25 -13.97
N GLU A 74 -3.44 12.23 -15.29
CA GLU A 74 -2.46 11.70 -16.24
C GLU A 74 -1.19 12.56 -16.28
N THR A 75 -1.35 13.86 -16.46
CA THR A 75 -0.19 14.77 -16.60
C THR A 75 0.47 15.11 -15.27
N GLU A 76 -0.32 15.22 -14.21
CA GLU A 76 0.20 15.63 -12.92
C GLU A 76 0.81 14.47 -12.12
N VAL A 77 0.25 13.27 -12.21
CA VAL A 77 0.63 12.13 -11.36
C VAL A 77 1.16 10.95 -12.19
N ALA A 78 0.36 10.41 -13.11
CA ALA A 78 0.64 9.10 -13.67
C ALA A 78 1.80 9.10 -14.67
N ALA A 79 1.84 10.01 -15.62
CA ALA A 79 2.91 10.08 -16.60
C ALA A 79 4.29 10.40 -15.95
N PRO A 80 4.40 11.35 -14.99
CA PRO A 80 5.64 11.55 -14.24
C PRO A 80 6.06 10.31 -13.45
N PHE A 81 5.12 9.63 -12.80
CA PHE A 81 5.42 8.43 -12.01
C PHE A 81 5.91 7.28 -12.90
N ARG A 82 5.27 6.99 -14.02
CA ARG A 82 5.72 5.98 -14.98
C ARG A 82 7.11 6.27 -15.55
N ARG A 83 7.44 7.56 -15.81
CA ARG A 83 8.83 7.95 -16.18
C ARG A 83 9.84 7.69 -15.08
N MET A 84 9.43 7.90 -13.82
CA MET A 84 10.26 7.65 -12.65
C MET A 84 10.64 6.17 -12.50
N VAL A 85 9.67 5.26 -12.61
CA VAL A 85 9.89 3.82 -12.40
C VAL A 85 10.56 3.10 -13.56
N ARG A 86 10.65 3.72 -14.75
CA ARG A 86 11.45 3.20 -15.88
C ARG A 86 12.96 3.27 -15.64
N LYS A 87 13.41 4.13 -14.72
CA LYS A 87 14.83 4.23 -14.38
C LYS A 87 15.13 3.24 -13.27
N ASP A 88 15.94 2.24 -13.61
CA ASP A 88 16.44 1.26 -12.68
C ASP A 88 17.22 1.90 -11.54
N ILE A 89 16.78 1.64 -10.29
CA ILE A 89 17.50 2.06 -9.09
C ILE A 89 18.47 0.96 -8.65
N ARG A 90 18.10 -0.30 -8.83
CA ARG A 90 18.82 -1.45 -8.29
C ARG A 90 20.15 -1.67 -9.01
N THR A 91 20.14 -1.81 -10.32
CA THR A 91 21.36 -2.11 -11.11
C THR A 91 22.36 -0.97 -11.03
N GLY A 92 21.91 0.29 -11.09
CA GLY A 92 22.77 1.45 -10.89
C GLY A 92 23.47 1.48 -9.54
N LEU A 93 22.81 1.02 -8.46
CA LEU A 93 23.39 0.89 -7.12
C LEU A 93 24.29 -0.34 -6.99
N PHE A 94 23.94 -1.47 -7.64
CA PHE A 94 24.75 -2.69 -7.61
C PHE A 94 26.05 -2.53 -8.43
N VAL A 95 25.97 -2.02 -9.65
CA VAL A 95 27.14 -1.87 -10.53
C VAL A 95 28.17 -0.90 -9.96
N ARG A 96 27.74 0.22 -9.38
CA ARG A 96 28.65 1.18 -8.72
C ARG A 96 29.34 0.62 -7.48
N HIS A 97 28.80 -0.45 -6.90
CA HIS A 97 29.31 -1.02 -5.63
C HIS A 97 29.83 -2.44 -5.74
N ALA A 98 29.58 -3.16 -6.85
CA ALA A 98 30.04 -4.53 -7.02
C ALA A 98 31.57 -4.66 -7.00
N ALA A 99 32.29 -3.67 -7.53
CA ALA A 99 33.75 -3.66 -7.59
C ALA A 99 34.42 -3.39 -6.19
N TRP A 100 33.69 -2.83 -5.22
CA TRP A 100 34.26 -2.40 -3.93
C TRP A 100 33.70 -3.14 -2.71
N ASN A 101 32.59 -3.86 -2.83
CA ASN A 101 31.79 -4.34 -1.69
C ASN A 101 32.05 -5.77 -1.21
N TRP A 102 33.10 -6.44 -1.70
CA TRP A 102 33.51 -7.74 -1.14
C TRP A 102 33.95 -7.63 0.33
N VAL A 103 34.41 -6.46 0.75
CA VAL A 103 35.02 -6.23 2.08
C VAL A 103 34.18 -5.34 3.01
N TRP A 104 33.21 -4.52 2.50
CA TRP A 104 32.51 -3.51 3.32
C TRP A 104 31.03 -3.35 2.97
N PRO A 105 30.09 -3.76 3.84
CA PRO A 105 28.64 -3.80 3.47
C PRO A 105 27.85 -2.50 3.68
N ALA A 106 28.46 -1.32 3.83
CA ALA A 106 27.76 -0.19 4.45
C ALA A 106 27.20 0.99 3.58
N PRO A 107 27.50 1.24 2.30
CA PRO A 107 27.00 2.46 1.64
C PRO A 107 25.67 2.35 0.90
N ARG A 108 25.04 1.19 0.79
CA ARG A 108 23.84 0.95 -0.04
C ARG A 108 22.61 1.77 0.40
N ALA A 109 22.43 2.00 1.69
CA ALA A 109 21.31 2.76 2.24
C ALA A 109 21.29 4.23 1.82
N ARG A 110 22.45 4.92 1.86
CA ARG A 110 22.60 6.30 1.38
C ARG A 110 22.42 6.44 -0.14
N GLY A 111 22.76 5.38 -0.89
CA GLY A 111 22.53 5.32 -2.33
C GLY A 111 21.05 5.33 -2.67
N LEU A 112 20.25 4.57 -1.91
CA LEU A 112 18.80 4.51 -2.07
C LEU A 112 18.14 5.86 -1.77
N GLU A 113 18.53 6.53 -0.69
CA GLU A 113 18.06 7.88 -0.35
C GLU A 113 18.34 8.88 -1.49
N ARG A 114 19.59 8.93 -2.00
CA ARG A 114 19.95 9.81 -3.11
C ARG A 114 19.14 9.51 -4.38
N ALA A 115 18.92 8.22 -4.67
CA ALA A 115 18.10 7.81 -5.81
C ALA A 115 16.66 8.28 -5.67
N PHE A 116 16.04 8.17 -4.50
CA PHE A 116 14.69 8.70 -4.28
C PHE A 116 14.68 10.23 -4.25
N ARG A 117 15.67 10.88 -3.65
CA ARG A 117 15.78 12.34 -3.66
C ARG A 117 15.85 12.92 -5.08
N SER A 118 16.56 12.24 -6.00
CA SER A 118 16.60 12.65 -7.41
C SER A 118 15.28 12.46 -8.15
N LYS A 119 14.38 11.60 -7.64
CA LYS A 119 13.12 11.21 -8.29
C LYS A 119 11.88 11.88 -7.66
N ILE A 120 11.84 11.99 -6.33
CA ILE A 120 10.71 12.54 -5.56
C ILE A 120 10.99 14.01 -5.17
N GLY A 121 12.26 14.46 -5.32
CA GLY A 121 12.65 15.81 -4.88
C GLY A 121 13.15 15.86 -3.43
N ALA A 122 13.47 17.08 -2.98
CA ALA A 122 14.05 17.34 -1.66
C ALA A 122 13.06 17.96 -0.66
N ARG A 123 11.76 17.83 -0.91
CA ARG A 123 10.72 18.32 0.02
C ARG A 123 10.88 17.68 1.39
N ARG A 124 10.69 18.48 2.43
CA ARG A 124 10.89 18.06 3.81
C ARG A 124 9.63 17.42 4.37
N LEU A 125 9.82 16.48 5.28
CA LEU A 125 8.71 15.75 5.90
C LEU A 125 7.80 16.68 6.71
N VAL A 126 8.37 17.73 7.33
CA VAL A 126 7.63 18.75 8.09
C VAL A 126 6.74 19.65 7.24
N GLU A 127 6.91 19.67 5.91
CA GLU A 127 6.07 20.43 4.96
C GLU A 127 4.74 19.71 4.70
N LEU A 128 4.64 18.43 5.02
CA LEU A 128 3.39 17.67 4.88
C LEU A 128 2.32 18.15 5.87
N PRO A 129 1.04 18.04 5.52
CA PRO A 129 -0.04 18.40 6.42
C PRO A 129 0.03 17.58 7.71
N LYS A 130 -0.25 18.24 8.82
CA LYS A 130 -0.33 17.62 10.14
C LYS A 130 -1.71 17.00 10.34
N ARG A 131 -1.79 16.05 11.27
CA ARG A 131 -2.99 15.26 11.54
C ARG A 131 -4.27 16.08 11.72
N ASP A 132 -4.20 17.16 12.48
CA ASP A 132 -5.37 17.94 12.90
C ASP A 132 -5.54 19.24 12.10
N ALA A 133 -4.77 19.42 11.02
CA ALA A 133 -4.76 20.63 10.19
C ALA A 133 -5.77 20.59 9.01
N GLY A 134 -6.72 19.65 9.02
CA GLY A 134 -7.75 19.53 7.97
C GLY A 134 -7.25 18.94 6.63
N GLY A 135 -5.97 18.60 6.51
CA GLY A 135 -5.36 17.96 5.35
C GLY A 135 -5.21 16.45 5.50
N ILE A 136 -4.41 15.85 4.59
CA ILE A 136 -4.07 14.43 4.62
C ILE A 136 -2.79 14.17 5.43
N GLU A 137 -2.83 13.29 6.42
CA GLU A 137 -1.65 12.81 7.13
C GLU A 137 -0.99 11.69 6.35
N PHE A 138 0.28 11.84 5.96
CA PHE A 138 1.10 10.77 5.38
C PHE A 138 1.87 10.05 6.47
N ILE A 139 1.87 8.70 6.40
CA ILE A 139 2.58 7.82 7.33
C ILE A 139 3.41 6.84 6.51
N PHE A 140 4.73 7.05 6.47
CA PHE A 140 5.66 6.10 5.87
C PHE A 140 6.14 5.13 6.94
N LEU A 141 6.02 3.83 6.67
CA LEU A 141 6.33 2.78 7.66
C LEU A 141 7.65 2.10 7.35
N ALA A 142 8.49 1.99 8.37
CA ALA A 142 9.69 1.18 8.39
C ALA A 142 9.66 0.23 9.61
N THR A 143 10.64 -0.65 9.71
CA THR A 143 10.81 -1.57 10.83
C THR A 143 12.06 -1.20 11.63
N ASN A 144 11.93 -0.99 12.93
CA ASN A 144 13.07 -0.83 13.84
C ASN A 144 13.64 -2.20 14.17
N ILE A 145 14.90 -2.45 13.76
CA ILE A 145 15.56 -3.76 13.91
C ILE A 145 15.90 -4.04 15.38
N GLU A 146 16.25 -3.01 16.15
CA GLU A 146 16.67 -3.17 17.55
C GLU A 146 15.49 -3.57 18.44
N LYS A 147 14.29 -3.08 18.12
CA LYS A 147 13.09 -3.28 18.95
C LYS A 147 12.10 -4.28 18.36
N GLY A 148 12.24 -4.66 17.09
CA GLY A 148 11.26 -5.49 16.39
C GLY A 148 9.88 -4.83 16.26
N THR A 149 9.82 -3.49 16.21
CA THR A 149 8.57 -2.72 16.22
C THR A 149 8.44 -1.85 14.99
N PRO A 150 7.19 -1.44 14.61
CA PRO A 150 7.00 -0.51 13.51
C PRO A 150 7.59 0.85 13.84
N TRP A 151 8.20 1.49 12.85
CA TRP A 151 8.67 2.86 12.90
C TRP A 151 7.87 3.72 11.94
N ARG A 152 7.27 4.80 12.42
CA ARG A 152 6.42 5.69 11.65
C ARG A 152 7.13 6.99 11.37
N PHE A 153 7.08 7.46 10.11
CA PHE A 153 7.49 8.79 9.70
C PHE A 153 6.25 9.61 9.35
N THR A 154 6.05 10.71 10.03
CA THR A 154 4.99 11.69 9.78
C THR A 154 5.56 13.10 9.79
N ALA A 155 4.77 14.11 9.43
CA ALA A 155 5.18 15.52 9.54
C ALA A 155 5.57 15.91 10.97
N GLU A 156 4.98 15.28 11.99
CA GLU A 156 5.17 15.65 13.40
C GLU A 156 6.16 14.76 14.12
N LYS A 157 6.20 13.46 13.78
CA LYS A 157 6.96 12.47 14.55
C LYS A 157 7.67 11.45 13.67
N ILE A 158 8.85 11.05 14.12
CA ILE A 158 9.60 9.89 13.62
C ILE A 158 9.79 8.91 14.79
N GLY A 159 9.09 7.76 14.74
CA GLY A 159 9.00 6.86 15.89
C GLY A 159 8.42 7.56 17.12
N THR A 160 9.22 7.73 18.16
CA THR A 160 8.85 8.45 19.40
C THR A 160 9.40 9.87 19.45
N TYR A 161 10.17 10.31 18.46
CA TYR A 161 10.84 11.60 18.42
C TYR A 161 10.09 12.60 17.54
N THR A 162 10.24 13.90 17.82
CA THR A 162 9.80 14.97 16.93
C THR A 162 10.56 14.92 15.63
N THR A 163 9.89 15.12 14.50
CA THR A 163 10.48 15.10 13.16
C THR A 163 11.54 16.21 13.04
N PRO A 164 12.78 15.89 12.66
CA PRO A 164 13.80 16.89 12.38
C PRO A 164 13.38 17.79 11.23
N PRO A 165 13.67 19.11 11.30
CA PRO A 165 13.24 20.08 10.30
C PRO A 165 13.89 19.88 8.91
N ASP A 166 15.04 19.21 8.86
CA ASP A 166 15.81 18.91 7.64
C ASP A 166 15.51 17.54 7.03
N MET A 167 14.75 16.67 7.73
CA MET A 167 14.42 15.34 7.24
C MET A 167 13.52 15.42 6.00
N THR A 168 13.93 14.74 4.94
CA THR A 168 13.21 14.75 3.66
C THR A 168 12.21 13.59 3.55
N ILE A 169 11.21 13.78 2.69
CA ILE A 169 10.27 12.70 2.30
C ILE A 169 11.04 11.54 1.67
N ALA A 170 12.07 11.83 0.87
CA ALA A 170 12.91 10.81 0.23
C ALA A 170 13.65 9.92 1.24
N GLU A 171 14.09 10.46 2.38
CA GLU A 171 14.69 9.68 3.47
C GLU A 171 13.68 8.73 4.11
N ALA A 172 12.46 9.19 4.36
CA ALA A 172 11.38 8.35 4.89
C ALA A 172 11.00 7.22 3.92
N VAL A 173 10.88 7.54 2.61
CA VAL A 173 10.63 6.54 1.56
C VAL A 173 11.77 5.54 1.46
N ALA A 174 13.04 5.99 1.50
CA ALA A 174 14.20 5.11 1.47
C ALA A 174 14.23 4.15 2.68
N ALA A 175 13.93 4.64 3.87
CA ALA A 175 13.85 3.80 5.07
C ALA A 175 12.72 2.78 4.98
N SER A 176 11.58 3.18 4.41
CA SER A 176 10.43 2.30 4.20
C SER A 176 10.67 1.22 3.13
N ALA A 177 11.53 1.49 2.13
CA ALA A 177 11.79 0.62 0.99
C ALA A 177 13.18 -0.07 1.05
N CYS A 178 13.84 -0.04 2.18
CA CYS A 178 15.17 -0.61 2.40
C CYS A 178 15.08 -2.12 2.67
N PHE A 179 14.73 -2.90 1.64
CA PHE A 179 14.45 -4.33 1.77
C PHE A 179 15.69 -5.18 2.01
N PRO A 180 15.74 -6.01 3.10
CA PRO A 180 16.85 -6.91 3.36
C PRO A 180 16.74 -8.18 2.47
N PRO A 181 17.86 -8.82 2.09
CA PRO A 181 19.25 -8.47 2.35
C PRO A 181 19.85 -7.53 1.30
N ILE A 182 19.05 -7.04 0.35
CA ILE A 182 19.52 -6.21 -0.78
C ILE A 182 20.16 -4.91 -0.29
N PHE A 183 19.50 -4.26 0.68
CA PHE A 183 19.97 -3.03 1.29
C PHE A 183 20.30 -3.25 2.77
N GLY A 184 21.42 -2.68 3.23
CA GLY A 184 21.73 -2.64 4.66
C GLY A 184 20.80 -1.65 5.41
N PRO A 185 20.76 -1.72 6.76
CA PRO A 185 19.90 -0.87 7.55
C PRO A 185 20.22 0.62 7.41
N ILE A 186 19.17 1.44 7.37
CA ILE A 186 19.30 2.91 7.41
C ILE A 186 19.43 3.35 8.87
N LYS A 187 20.47 4.17 9.14
CA LYS A 187 20.71 4.75 10.46
C LYS A 187 20.01 6.10 10.56
N ILE A 188 19.03 6.22 11.44
CA ILE A 188 18.42 7.50 11.77
C ILE A 188 19.23 8.15 12.89
N LYS A 189 19.62 9.42 12.64
CA LYS A 189 20.42 10.22 13.59
C LYS A 189 19.60 11.39 14.11
N LYS A 190 19.82 11.74 15.38
CA LYS A 190 19.32 12.97 16.00
C LYS A 190 20.45 13.55 16.84
N ASN A 191 20.80 14.82 16.61
CA ASN A 191 21.90 15.50 17.29
C ASN A 191 23.22 14.70 17.21
N GLY A 192 23.54 14.16 16.02
CA GLY A 192 24.75 13.37 15.78
C GLY A 192 24.72 11.92 16.29
N LYS A 193 23.79 11.57 17.19
CA LYS A 193 23.67 10.22 17.75
C LYS A 193 22.70 9.36 16.93
N THR A 194 23.05 8.09 16.69
CA THR A 194 22.14 7.11 16.08
C THR A 194 21.04 6.76 17.08
N ILE A 195 19.77 6.94 16.69
CA ILE A 195 18.59 6.67 17.52
C ILE A 195 17.80 5.44 17.06
N ALA A 196 18.04 4.95 15.85
CA ALA A 196 17.44 3.71 15.33
C ALA A 196 18.20 3.19 14.11
N HIS A 197 18.18 1.86 13.93
CA HIS A 197 18.52 1.17 12.68
C HIS A 197 17.24 0.63 12.07
N LEU A 198 16.92 1.08 10.86
CA LEU A 198 15.67 0.78 10.19
C LEU A 198 15.87 -0.09 8.96
N THR A 199 14.90 -0.95 8.71
CA THR A 199 14.76 -1.72 7.47
C THR A 199 13.34 -1.55 6.92
N ASP A 200 13.07 -2.14 5.75
CA ASP A 200 11.77 -2.11 5.07
C ASP A 200 10.61 -2.39 6.03
N GLY A 201 9.54 -1.62 5.89
CA GLY A 201 8.35 -1.76 6.71
C GLY A 201 7.66 -3.11 6.58
N GLY A 202 7.80 -3.75 5.41
CA GLY A 202 7.24 -5.07 5.11
C GLY A 202 7.86 -6.21 5.93
N VAL A 203 8.97 -5.98 6.62
CA VAL A 203 9.53 -6.95 7.58
C VAL A 203 8.60 -7.12 8.78
N TYR A 204 7.99 -6.04 9.26
CA TYR A 204 7.03 -6.07 10.36
C TYR A 204 5.58 -6.22 9.87
N ASP A 205 5.14 -5.35 8.94
CA ASP A 205 3.79 -5.34 8.37
C ASP A 205 3.80 -4.86 6.93
N ASN A 206 3.66 -5.80 5.98
CA ASN A 206 3.65 -5.44 4.57
C ASN A 206 2.36 -4.74 4.12
N THR A 207 1.26 -4.84 4.88
CA THR A 207 -0.01 -4.22 4.50
C THR A 207 -0.09 -2.74 4.85
N GLY A 208 0.67 -2.31 5.87
CA GLY A 208 0.68 -0.94 6.35
C GLY A 208 -0.65 -0.47 6.96
N MET A 209 -1.53 -1.40 7.32
CA MET A 209 -2.90 -1.07 7.70
C MET A 209 -3.06 -0.58 9.15
N GLU A 210 -2.15 -0.95 10.04
CA GLU A 210 -2.27 -0.70 11.48
C GLU A 210 -2.53 0.78 11.84
N PRO A 211 -1.85 1.78 11.24
CA PRO A 211 -2.10 3.18 11.56
C PRO A 211 -3.49 3.69 11.17
N VAL A 212 -4.05 3.17 10.07
CA VAL A 212 -5.38 3.58 9.58
C VAL A 212 -6.50 2.79 10.26
N TRP A 213 -6.24 1.52 10.55
CA TRP A 213 -7.21 0.60 11.15
C TRP A 213 -7.75 1.06 12.51
N ASN A 214 -6.88 1.52 13.39
CA ASN A 214 -7.23 1.92 14.75
C ASN A 214 -7.64 3.39 14.87
N SER A 215 -7.77 4.11 13.77
CA SER A 215 -7.91 5.57 13.81
C SER A 215 -8.98 6.12 12.89
N ASN A 216 -9.37 5.38 11.85
CA ASN A 216 -10.28 5.86 10.82
C ASN A 216 -11.62 5.13 10.85
N LYS A 217 -12.70 5.88 10.54
CA LYS A 217 -14.07 5.34 10.42
C LYS A 217 -14.22 4.50 9.15
N VAL A 218 -13.57 4.92 8.06
CA VAL A 218 -13.50 4.18 6.81
C VAL A 218 -12.06 3.74 6.59
N VAL A 219 -11.86 2.47 6.24
CA VAL A 219 -10.53 1.89 5.99
C VAL A 219 -10.51 1.21 4.63
N LEU A 220 -9.69 1.75 3.73
CA LEU A 220 -9.40 1.19 2.43
C LEU A 220 -8.00 0.57 2.46
N VAL A 221 -7.87 -0.69 2.05
CA VAL A 221 -6.59 -1.40 2.07
C VAL A 221 -6.31 -2.01 0.71
N SER A 222 -5.21 -1.56 0.11
CA SER A 222 -4.67 -2.05 -1.15
C SER A 222 -3.43 -2.92 -0.88
N ASP A 223 -3.55 -4.22 -1.09
CA ASP A 223 -2.48 -5.20 -0.85
C ASP A 223 -1.91 -5.73 -2.18
N ALA A 224 -0.75 -5.24 -2.56
CA ALA A 224 0.03 -5.70 -3.72
C ALA A 224 1.21 -6.62 -3.31
N GLY A 225 1.14 -7.23 -2.14
CA GLY A 225 2.13 -8.20 -1.67
C GLY A 225 2.25 -9.40 -2.60
N THR A 226 3.45 -10.02 -2.63
CA THR A 226 3.72 -11.20 -3.45
C THR A 226 2.87 -12.37 -2.98
N PRO A 227 2.22 -13.11 -3.88
CA PRO A 227 1.67 -14.43 -3.57
C PRO A 227 2.78 -15.34 -3.04
N PHE A 228 2.40 -16.31 -2.23
CA PHE A 228 3.37 -17.27 -1.70
C PHE A 228 3.77 -18.25 -2.81
N ASP A 229 5.04 -18.27 -3.18
CA ASP A 229 5.60 -19.25 -4.09
C ASP A 229 5.69 -20.64 -3.42
N PHE A 230 5.33 -21.71 -4.14
CA PHE A 230 5.34 -23.08 -3.62
C PHE A 230 6.65 -23.84 -3.89
N GLN A 231 7.68 -23.18 -4.40
CA GLN A 231 8.96 -23.79 -4.72
C GLN A 231 9.83 -23.97 -3.45
N VAL A 232 10.54 -25.11 -3.39
CA VAL A 232 11.53 -25.38 -2.34
C VAL A 232 12.91 -24.91 -2.81
N PRO A 233 13.52 -23.92 -2.17
CA PRO A 233 14.83 -23.43 -2.57
C PRO A 233 15.92 -24.48 -2.37
N LYS A 234 16.79 -24.65 -3.37
CA LYS A 234 17.87 -25.65 -3.33
C LYS A 234 19.10 -25.17 -2.53
N TRP A 235 19.35 -23.86 -2.49
CA TRP A 235 20.56 -23.29 -1.87
C TRP A 235 20.31 -22.82 -0.43
N PHE A 236 21.32 -22.94 0.44
CA PHE A 236 21.21 -22.66 1.89
C PHE A 236 20.69 -21.24 2.18
N GLY A 237 21.26 -20.21 1.57
CA GLY A 237 20.85 -18.82 1.80
C GLY A 237 19.41 -18.55 1.37
N SER A 238 18.97 -19.15 0.26
CA SER A 238 17.58 -19.04 -0.19
C SER A 238 16.61 -19.79 0.72
N ARG A 239 17.04 -20.88 1.40
CA ARG A 239 16.21 -21.55 2.41
C ARG A 239 15.99 -20.69 3.65
N ILE A 240 17.02 -19.97 4.12
CA ILE A 240 16.85 -19.02 5.25
C ILE A 240 15.84 -17.95 4.89
N MET A 241 15.96 -17.34 3.69
CA MET A 241 14.98 -16.37 3.22
C MET A 241 13.57 -16.96 3.13
N ARG A 242 13.47 -18.22 2.72
CA ARG A 242 12.18 -18.94 2.69
C ARG A 242 11.54 -19.08 4.05
N TYR A 243 12.30 -19.37 5.09
CA TYR A 243 11.76 -19.45 6.46
C TYR A 243 11.25 -18.09 6.94
N VAL A 244 11.96 -17.01 6.63
CA VAL A 244 11.51 -15.63 6.91
C VAL A 244 10.22 -15.32 6.14
N ASP A 245 10.13 -15.71 4.87
CA ASP A 245 8.95 -15.50 4.03
C ASP A 245 7.72 -16.27 4.53
N ILE A 246 7.91 -17.50 5.04
CA ILE A 246 6.83 -18.27 5.67
C ILE A 246 6.26 -17.49 6.87
N GLY A 247 7.13 -17.01 7.77
CA GLY A 247 6.70 -16.22 8.93
C GLY A 247 5.95 -14.94 8.54
N ARG A 248 6.49 -14.18 7.57
CA ARG A 248 5.84 -12.97 7.03
C ARG A 248 4.48 -13.26 6.40
N ASN A 249 4.37 -14.34 5.64
CA ASN A 249 3.11 -14.73 5.01
C ASN A 249 2.06 -15.14 6.04
N GLN A 250 2.44 -15.85 7.11
CA GLN A 250 1.53 -16.21 8.20
C GLN A 250 1.02 -14.96 8.93
N VAL A 251 1.90 -14.02 9.28
CA VAL A 251 1.48 -12.73 9.88
C VAL A 251 0.54 -11.97 8.94
N GLY A 252 0.87 -11.89 7.66
CA GLY A 252 0.02 -11.27 6.64
C GLY A 252 -1.34 -11.95 6.51
N ALA A 253 -1.39 -13.30 6.54
CA ALA A 253 -2.63 -14.07 6.48
C ALA A 253 -3.53 -13.83 7.70
N LEU A 254 -2.96 -13.80 8.90
CA LEU A 254 -3.69 -13.50 10.14
C LEU A 254 -4.29 -12.08 10.11
N ARG A 255 -3.52 -11.08 9.68
CA ARG A 255 -3.98 -9.71 9.53
C ARG A 255 -5.09 -9.58 8.50
N ARG A 256 -4.96 -10.22 7.33
CA ARG A 256 -6.01 -10.27 6.30
C ARG A 256 -7.30 -10.90 6.82
N ARG A 257 -7.22 -12.04 7.50
CA ARG A 257 -8.39 -12.67 8.12
C ARG A 257 -9.06 -11.73 9.14
N ALA A 258 -8.29 -11.01 9.94
CA ALA A 258 -8.81 -10.04 10.91
C ALA A 258 -9.56 -8.90 10.22
N ILE A 259 -9.00 -8.32 9.12
CA ILE A 259 -9.67 -7.29 8.32
C ILE A 259 -10.99 -7.81 7.76
N ILE A 260 -10.94 -8.92 7.02
CA ILE A 260 -12.11 -9.49 6.34
C ILE A 260 -13.20 -9.79 7.36
N ARG A 261 -12.86 -10.43 8.48
CA ARG A 261 -13.84 -10.71 9.56
C ARG A 261 -14.49 -9.43 10.09
N ARG A 262 -13.72 -8.35 10.27
CA ARG A 262 -14.24 -7.09 10.82
C ARG A 262 -15.10 -6.32 9.80
N LEU A 263 -14.74 -6.32 8.52
CA LEU A 263 -15.56 -5.74 7.46
C LEU A 263 -16.84 -6.55 7.24
N ASN A 264 -16.76 -7.89 7.25
CA ASN A 264 -17.91 -8.77 7.06
C ASN A 264 -18.89 -8.77 8.26
N ARG A 265 -18.41 -8.59 9.49
CA ARG A 265 -19.30 -8.48 10.68
C ARG A 265 -20.29 -7.31 10.56
N ARG A 266 -19.94 -6.24 9.86
CA ARG A 266 -20.87 -5.14 9.59
C ARG A 266 -21.94 -5.56 8.58
N TYR A 267 -21.57 -6.30 7.56
CA TYR A 267 -22.51 -6.83 6.57
C TYR A 267 -23.53 -7.79 7.20
N GLN A 268 -23.08 -8.63 8.13
CA GLN A 268 -23.96 -9.55 8.90
C GLN A 268 -24.83 -8.86 9.93
N THR A 269 -24.39 -7.75 10.55
CA THR A 269 -25.24 -6.98 11.52
C THR A 269 -26.34 -6.21 10.80
N MET A 270 -26.10 -5.72 9.58
CA MET A 270 -27.17 -5.11 8.77
C MET A 270 -28.22 -6.13 8.29
N ARG A 271 -27.85 -7.41 8.14
CA ARG A 271 -28.79 -8.51 7.86
C ARG A 271 -29.48 -9.09 9.11
N ARG A 272 -28.96 -8.83 10.31
CA ARG A 272 -29.51 -9.39 11.57
C ARG A 272 -30.73 -8.69 12.12
N ASP A 273 -31.13 -7.57 11.56
CA ASP A 273 -32.47 -7.03 11.84
C ASP A 273 -33.60 -7.92 11.24
N GLU A 274 -33.23 -9.02 10.54
CA GLU A 274 -34.15 -9.97 9.94
C GLU A 274 -34.11 -11.43 10.50
N GLY A 275 -33.54 -11.68 11.72
CA GLY A 275 -33.69 -12.99 12.40
C GLY A 275 -32.40 -13.75 12.76
N PRO A 276 -32.44 -14.76 13.66
CA PRO A 276 -31.25 -15.34 14.28
C PRO A 276 -30.60 -16.42 13.44
N SER A 277 -29.25 -16.37 13.31
CA SER A 277 -28.43 -17.43 12.73
C SER A 277 -27.32 -17.90 13.70
N PRO A 278 -27.01 -19.20 13.76
CA PRO A 278 -26.19 -19.81 14.79
C PRO A 278 -24.69 -19.79 14.42
N CYS A 279 -23.87 -19.08 15.18
CA CYS A 279 -22.43 -19.33 15.22
C CYS A 279 -21.83 -18.98 16.58
N ALA A 280 -21.96 -19.93 17.51
CA ALA A 280 -21.45 -19.81 18.89
C ALA A 280 -19.97 -20.23 19.05
N LEU A 281 -19.23 -20.53 17.96
CA LEU A 281 -17.86 -21.08 18.02
C LEU A 281 -16.74 -20.07 17.68
N ALA A 282 -17.06 -18.78 17.49
CA ALA A 282 -16.06 -17.75 17.11
C ALA A 282 -15.54 -16.92 18.28
N GLU A 283 -15.86 -17.23 19.53
CA GLU A 283 -15.55 -16.37 20.70
C GLU A 283 -14.14 -16.56 21.31
N GLN A 284 -13.41 -17.61 20.95
CA GLN A 284 -12.11 -17.89 21.58
C GLN A 284 -10.89 -17.23 20.94
N ASP A 285 -10.95 -16.76 19.68
CA ASP A 285 -9.81 -16.14 18.98
C ASP A 285 -9.74 -14.61 19.11
N ASP A 286 -10.59 -13.98 19.92
CA ASP A 286 -10.81 -12.52 19.95
C ASP A 286 -9.95 -11.76 20.98
N CYS A 287 -9.00 -12.43 21.64
CA CYS A 287 -8.21 -11.83 22.73
C CYS A 287 -7.31 -10.67 22.27
N TYR A 288 -6.80 -10.68 21.05
CA TYR A 288 -5.98 -9.58 20.51
C TYR A 288 -6.81 -8.33 20.10
N LEU A 289 -8.12 -8.50 19.89
CA LEU A 289 -9.02 -7.45 19.40
C LEU A 289 -9.96 -6.87 20.51
N ARG A 290 -9.94 -7.42 21.72
CA ARG A 290 -10.87 -7.04 22.80
C ARG A 290 -10.58 -5.72 23.50
N THR A 291 -9.45 -5.06 23.25
CA THR A 291 -9.10 -3.84 24.02
C THR A 291 -9.78 -2.56 23.55
N HIS A 292 -10.56 -2.57 22.47
CA HIS A 292 -11.27 -1.38 22.02
C HIS A 292 -12.72 -1.67 21.65
N ARG A 293 -13.61 -1.52 22.62
CA ARG A 293 -15.05 -1.30 22.39
C ARG A 293 -15.24 0.05 21.68
N ALA A 294 -15.06 0.09 20.36
CA ALA A 294 -15.59 1.20 19.58
C ALA A 294 -17.02 0.84 19.18
N THR A 295 -17.97 1.64 19.60
CA THR A 295 -19.37 1.59 19.18
C THR A 295 -19.54 1.84 17.69
N ASP A 296 -18.54 2.46 17.04
CA ASP A 296 -18.46 2.69 15.61
C ASP A 296 -17.52 1.66 14.94
N LYS A 297 -18.10 0.67 14.27
CA LYS A 297 -17.31 -0.28 13.46
C LYS A 297 -16.82 0.39 12.18
N PRO A 298 -15.53 0.28 11.80
CA PRO A 298 -15.05 0.84 10.56
C PRO A 298 -15.74 0.19 9.35
N SER A 299 -16.13 1.02 8.38
CA SER A 299 -16.53 0.58 7.05
C SER A 299 -15.31 0.62 6.13
N GLY A 300 -15.39 0.00 4.97
CA GLY A 300 -14.33 0.10 3.97
C GLY A 300 -14.27 -1.08 3.04
N ALA A 301 -13.15 -1.17 2.32
CA ALA A 301 -12.90 -2.25 1.38
C ALA A 301 -11.46 -2.73 1.46
N PHE A 302 -11.25 -4.00 1.13
CA PHE A 302 -9.94 -4.64 1.03
C PHE A 302 -9.86 -5.34 -0.32
N TRP A 303 -8.76 -5.13 -1.03
CA TRP A 303 -8.47 -5.80 -2.30
C TRP A 303 -6.98 -6.13 -2.41
N ARG A 304 -6.67 -7.08 -3.26
CA ARG A 304 -5.30 -7.57 -3.47
C ARG A 304 -4.97 -7.61 -4.95
N LEU A 305 -3.69 -7.48 -5.26
CA LEU A 305 -3.15 -7.73 -6.60
C LEU A 305 -3.50 -9.16 -7.07
N ALA A 306 -3.43 -10.15 -6.20
CA ALA A 306 -3.80 -11.53 -6.50
C ALA A 306 -5.31 -11.84 -6.38
N SER A 307 -6.17 -10.82 -6.18
CA SER A 307 -7.61 -11.02 -6.19
C SER A 307 -8.12 -11.18 -7.62
N LYS A 308 -9.14 -12.04 -7.76
CA LYS A 308 -9.83 -12.30 -9.01
C LYS A 308 -11.25 -11.77 -8.94
N LYS A 309 -11.84 -11.49 -10.10
CA LYS A 309 -13.24 -11.04 -10.21
C LYS A 309 -14.19 -12.04 -9.54
N ALA A 310 -14.03 -13.34 -9.78
CA ALA A 310 -14.86 -14.38 -9.21
C ALA A 310 -15.02 -14.28 -7.69
N GLY A 311 -13.94 -13.96 -6.96
CA GLY A 311 -14.00 -13.79 -5.50
C GLY A 311 -14.85 -12.61 -5.02
N PHE A 312 -15.15 -11.62 -5.87
CA PHE A 312 -16.07 -10.53 -5.57
C PHE A 312 -17.51 -10.83 -6.01
N CYS A 313 -17.69 -11.79 -6.93
CA CYS A 313 -19.00 -12.18 -7.43
C CYS A 313 -19.68 -13.28 -6.59
N GLU A 314 -18.96 -13.96 -5.70
CA GLU A 314 -19.56 -14.92 -4.79
C GLU A 314 -20.60 -14.28 -3.88
N ASN A 315 -21.86 -14.76 -3.94
CA ASN A 315 -22.99 -14.25 -3.16
C ASN A 315 -23.20 -12.74 -3.32
N CYS A 316 -23.05 -12.19 -4.52
CA CYS A 316 -23.32 -10.79 -4.79
C CYS A 316 -24.83 -10.53 -4.99
N SER A 317 -25.21 -9.23 -5.00
CA SER A 317 -26.58 -8.84 -5.31
C SER A 317 -26.79 -8.86 -6.82
N GLU A 318 -28.03 -9.07 -7.27
CA GLU A 318 -28.40 -8.97 -8.69
C GLU A 318 -28.04 -7.60 -9.28
N GLU A 319 -28.20 -6.52 -8.50
CA GLU A 319 -27.80 -5.18 -8.90
C GLU A 319 -26.31 -5.08 -9.23
N PHE A 320 -25.45 -5.70 -8.40
CA PHE A 320 -23.99 -5.73 -8.63
C PHE A 320 -23.66 -6.54 -9.88
N GLU A 321 -24.31 -7.69 -10.09
CA GLU A 321 -24.11 -8.52 -11.28
C GLU A 321 -24.54 -7.80 -12.56
N GLN A 322 -25.71 -7.15 -12.57
CA GLN A 322 -26.18 -6.37 -13.71
C GLN A 322 -25.26 -5.20 -14.03
N GLU A 323 -24.76 -4.50 -13.00
CA GLU A 323 -23.84 -3.39 -13.16
C GLU A 323 -22.48 -3.84 -13.75
N THR A 324 -21.91 -4.92 -13.20
CA THR A 324 -20.63 -5.45 -13.70
C THR A 324 -20.74 -6.04 -15.10
N SER A 325 -21.86 -6.70 -15.43
CA SER A 325 -22.12 -7.24 -16.77
C SER A 325 -22.24 -6.13 -17.85
N LYS A 326 -22.79 -4.96 -17.50
CA LYS A 326 -22.78 -3.82 -18.42
C LYS A 326 -21.36 -3.31 -18.69
N LEU A 327 -20.49 -3.28 -17.66
CA LEU A 327 -19.11 -2.84 -17.80
C LEU A 327 -18.27 -3.85 -18.60
N GLU A 328 -18.62 -5.13 -18.58
CA GLU A 328 -17.96 -6.20 -19.34
C GLU A 328 -18.06 -6.05 -20.84
N GLN A 329 -19.06 -5.35 -21.37
CA GLN A 329 -19.22 -5.11 -22.80
C GLN A 329 -18.00 -4.39 -23.40
N ASP A 330 -17.32 -3.55 -22.58
CA ASP A 330 -16.12 -2.83 -23.01
C ASP A 330 -14.79 -3.44 -22.52
N TRP A 331 -14.74 -4.10 -21.45
CA TRP A 331 -13.68 -4.79 -20.69
C TRP A 331 -13.83 -4.49 -19.19
N TYR A 332 -13.86 -5.54 -18.39
CA TYR A 332 -13.91 -5.41 -16.94
C TYR A 332 -13.04 -6.48 -16.26
N GLY A 333 -11.72 -6.29 -16.38
CA GLY A 333 -10.70 -7.12 -15.77
C GLY A 333 -10.01 -8.12 -16.69
N TYR A 334 -8.81 -8.51 -16.31
CA TYR A 334 -8.04 -9.57 -16.97
C TYR A 334 -8.62 -10.94 -16.63
N SER A 335 -8.40 -11.92 -17.51
CA SER A 335 -8.76 -13.31 -17.25
C SER A 335 -8.02 -13.86 -16.02
N GLU A 336 -8.55 -14.92 -15.42
CA GLU A 336 -7.89 -15.58 -14.29
C GLU A 336 -6.50 -16.11 -14.66
N GLU A 337 -6.35 -16.60 -15.89
CA GLU A 337 -5.08 -17.08 -16.42
C GLU A 337 -4.02 -15.97 -16.46
N ILE A 338 -4.36 -14.78 -16.98
CA ILE A 338 -3.46 -13.61 -17.00
C ILE A 338 -3.14 -13.15 -15.58
N CYS A 339 -4.13 -13.17 -14.68
CA CYS A 339 -3.90 -12.80 -13.28
C CYS A 339 -2.91 -13.75 -12.60
N ASP A 340 -3.00 -15.06 -12.83
CA ASP A 340 -2.15 -16.06 -12.19
C ASP A 340 -0.78 -16.19 -12.86
N SER A 341 -0.73 -16.28 -14.20
CA SER A 341 0.51 -16.56 -14.93
C SER A 341 1.37 -15.34 -15.21
N LEU A 342 0.77 -14.15 -15.28
CA LEU A 342 1.49 -12.92 -15.61
C LEU A 342 1.54 -11.94 -14.45
N ILE A 343 0.38 -11.50 -13.95
CA ILE A 343 0.31 -10.42 -12.96
C ILE A 343 0.89 -10.84 -11.60
N ALA A 344 0.54 -12.04 -11.14
CA ALA A 344 1.04 -12.59 -9.87
C ALA A 344 2.54 -12.88 -9.92
N GLU A 345 3.05 -13.33 -11.09
CA GLU A 345 4.45 -13.70 -11.29
C GLU A 345 5.38 -12.52 -11.62
N MET A 346 4.82 -11.31 -11.86
CA MET A 346 5.65 -10.13 -12.08
C MET A 346 6.57 -9.88 -10.89
N ARG A 347 7.85 -9.57 -11.18
CA ARG A 347 8.90 -9.32 -10.18
C ARG A 347 8.55 -8.18 -9.23
N THR A 348 9.04 -8.26 -7.99
CA THR A 348 8.76 -7.29 -6.91
C THR A 348 9.89 -6.31 -6.63
N ASP A 349 10.99 -6.40 -7.37
CA ASP A 349 12.15 -5.57 -7.15
C ASP A 349 11.98 -4.12 -7.67
N MET A 350 13.06 -3.34 -7.60
CA MET A 350 13.12 -1.96 -8.08
C MET A 350 13.85 -1.85 -9.43
N ASP A 351 13.79 -2.92 -10.24
CA ASP A 351 14.27 -2.92 -11.63
C ASP A 351 13.28 -2.17 -12.55
N SER A 352 13.75 -1.80 -13.72
CA SER A 352 12.92 -1.14 -14.73
C SER A 352 11.81 -2.08 -15.22
N PHE A 353 10.60 -1.58 -15.22
CA PHE A 353 9.44 -2.25 -15.84
C PHE A 353 9.31 -1.82 -17.30
N THR A 354 8.95 -2.76 -18.16
CA THR A 354 8.58 -2.45 -19.54
C THR A 354 7.31 -1.60 -19.57
N ARG A 355 7.08 -0.94 -20.71
CA ARG A 355 5.87 -0.13 -20.87
C ARG A 355 4.58 -0.97 -20.77
N ALA A 356 4.61 -2.21 -21.27
CA ALA A 356 3.47 -3.12 -21.22
C ALA A 356 3.19 -3.58 -19.79
N GLU A 357 4.20 -4.08 -19.06
CA GLU A 357 4.06 -4.50 -17.67
C GLU A 357 3.51 -3.38 -16.78
N ALA A 358 4.04 -2.16 -16.92
CA ALA A 358 3.59 -1.02 -16.14
C ALA A 358 2.10 -0.69 -16.40
N ARG A 359 1.65 -0.78 -17.66
CA ARG A 359 0.27 -0.52 -18.06
C ARG A 359 -0.69 -1.61 -17.60
N ILE A 360 -0.27 -2.88 -17.68
CA ILE A 360 -1.06 -4.01 -17.17
C ILE A 360 -1.29 -3.88 -15.67
N LEU A 361 -0.25 -3.57 -14.90
CA LEU A 361 -0.37 -3.38 -13.45
C LEU A 361 -1.26 -2.18 -13.08
N GLU A 362 -1.16 -1.07 -13.80
CA GLU A 362 -2.00 0.10 -13.59
C GLU A 362 -3.48 -0.21 -13.92
N ASN A 363 -3.75 -0.88 -15.06
CA ASN A 363 -5.09 -1.34 -15.40
C ASN A 363 -5.67 -2.28 -14.35
N HIS A 364 -4.87 -3.24 -13.89
CA HIS A 364 -5.33 -4.21 -12.89
C HIS A 364 -5.63 -3.55 -11.54
N GLY A 365 -4.79 -2.62 -11.08
CA GLY A 365 -5.04 -1.84 -9.88
C GLY A 365 -6.31 -0.97 -9.97
N TYR A 366 -6.52 -0.34 -11.11
CA TYR A 366 -7.69 0.45 -11.42
C TYR A 366 -8.97 -0.39 -11.35
N PHE A 367 -8.96 -1.56 -12.00
CA PHE A 367 -10.06 -2.51 -11.98
C PHE A 367 -10.35 -3.04 -10.57
N MET A 368 -9.34 -3.49 -9.83
CA MET A 368 -9.52 -4.05 -8.49
C MET A 368 -10.12 -3.02 -7.51
N ALA A 369 -9.71 -1.76 -7.61
CA ALA A 369 -10.26 -0.69 -6.79
C ALA A 369 -11.74 -0.43 -7.14
N ASP A 370 -12.09 -0.34 -8.43
CA ASP A 370 -13.47 -0.14 -8.87
C ASP A 370 -14.38 -1.24 -8.36
N LEU A 371 -13.98 -2.50 -8.58
CA LEU A 371 -14.74 -3.68 -8.17
C LEU A 371 -14.96 -3.72 -6.65
N ALA A 372 -13.93 -3.45 -5.86
CA ALA A 372 -14.02 -3.46 -4.41
C ALA A 372 -14.89 -2.32 -3.86
N ILE A 373 -14.81 -1.13 -4.45
CA ILE A 373 -15.66 0.01 -4.05
C ILE A 373 -17.11 -0.27 -4.39
N ARG A 374 -17.41 -0.73 -5.62
CA ARG A 374 -18.78 -1.12 -6.02
C ARG A 374 -19.35 -2.20 -5.11
N ARG A 375 -18.56 -3.17 -4.71
CA ARG A 375 -19.01 -4.30 -3.87
C ARG A 375 -19.19 -3.93 -2.40
N HIS A 376 -18.28 -3.16 -1.82
CA HIS A 376 -18.18 -3.03 -0.36
C HIS A 376 -18.30 -1.60 0.17
N ALA A 377 -18.13 -0.59 -0.67
CA ALA A 377 -18.01 0.79 -0.22
C ALA A 377 -18.67 1.82 -1.17
N ARG A 378 -19.77 1.45 -1.83
CA ARG A 378 -20.52 2.25 -2.82
C ARG A 378 -20.83 3.68 -2.35
N HIS A 379 -21.11 3.85 -1.07
CA HIS A 379 -21.46 5.13 -0.45
C HIS A 379 -20.29 6.12 -0.35
N LEU A 380 -19.07 5.73 -0.72
CA LEU A 380 -17.88 6.60 -0.60
C LEU A 380 -17.63 7.47 -1.81
N GLY A 381 -18.08 7.06 -2.99
CA GLY A 381 -17.76 7.72 -4.25
C GLY A 381 -18.91 7.83 -5.23
N ASP A 382 -18.69 8.59 -6.28
CA ASP A 382 -19.62 8.70 -7.42
C ASP A 382 -19.39 7.56 -8.40
N LEU A 383 -20.23 6.53 -8.34
CA LEU A 383 -20.17 5.37 -9.23
C LEU A 383 -20.63 5.68 -10.66
N ASN A 384 -21.27 6.85 -10.91
CA ASN A 384 -21.65 7.32 -12.23
C ASN A 384 -20.46 7.95 -12.98
N ALA A 385 -19.33 8.16 -12.31
CA ALA A 385 -18.07 8.68 -12.90
C ALA A 385 -17.46 7.72 -13.94
N GLY A 386 -18.23 6.98 -14.70
CA GLY A 386 -17.81 6.10 -15.79
C GLY A 386 -16.62 5.20 -15.48
N PHE A 387 -16.54 4.04 -16.09
CA PHE A 387 -15.36 3.17 -16.02
C PHE A 387 -14.56 3.33 -17.32
N ARG A 388 -13.33 3.86 -17.24
CA ARG A 388 -12.46 4.08 -18.41
C ARG A 388 -11.09 3.49 -18.14
N VAL A 389 -10.84 2.33 -18.73
CA VAL A 389 -9.53 1.66 -18.61
C VAL A 389 -8.40 2.61 -19.01
N PRO A 390 -7.37 2.77 -18.17
CA PRO A 390 -6.25 3.67 -18.43
C PRO A 390 -5.50 3.38 -19.73
N HIS A 391 -5.29 2.09 -20.04
CA HIS A 391 -4.47 1.63 -21.16
C HIS A 391 -5.17 0.53 -21.96
N ARG A 392 -5.85 0.90 -23.02
CA ARG A 392 -6.56 -0.05 -23.90
C ARG A 392 -5.64 -0.90 -24.79
N ASP A 393 -4.43 -0.45 -25.02
CA ASP A 393 -3.42 -1.12 -25.87
C ASP A 393 -2.79 -2.39 -25.28
N VAL A 394 -3.16 -2.76 -24.06
CA VAL A 394 -2.65 -3.94 -23.33
C VAL A 394 -3.77 -4.83 -22.74
N LEU A 395 -4.99 -4.72 -23.24
CA LEU A 395 -6.14 -5.49 -22.70
C LEU A 395 -6.12 -6.96 -23.13
N ASP A 396 -5.62 -7.23 -24.34
CA ASP A 396 -5.66 -8.55 -24.97
C ASP A 396 -4.29 -9.27 -24.91
N LYS A 397 -3.40 -8.87 -24.02
CA LYS A 397 -2.01 -9.39 -23.98
C LYS A 397 -1.76 -10.20 -22.73
#